data_1903361de30a0710686a97343873271b
#
_entry.id   1903361de30a0710686a97343873271b
#
_cell.length_a   1.000
_cell.length_b   1.000
_cell.length_c   1.000
_cell.angle_alpha   90.00
_cell.angle_beta   90.00
_cell.angle_gamma   90.00
#
_symmetry.space_group_name_H-M   'P 1'
#
loop_
_entity.id
_entity.type
_entity.pdbx_description
1 polymer ?
#
loop_
_entity_poly.entity_id
_entity_poly.type
_entity_poly.pdbx_seq_one_letter_code
_entity_poly.pdbx_strand_id
1 'polypeptide(L)'
;MDIINIPTKYKLKEIKNLDGLKKYLPKKFALVSLIQYSEYAKKIYEILKENYEIILKEGLYGINVLGCYSEPANIKEVNTVLLIGNGKFHAENIIRKLKKKVIVYDPIYGEINVYEPDYNYDKILEFLLNKLKNSKNIGIILSIKPGQYYYLETLKVKDKLEKSGKKVYLFIGDTIDNLQLLNFPYIDFWIFSACPRLIDDIIDNNINGLTIDIIIKNLDKVINI
;
A
#
# COMPACT_ATOMS: atom_id res chain seq x y z
N MET A 1 -1.17 -26.41 6.27
CA MET A 1 -1.01 -25.69 7.54
C MET A 1 -2.14 -24.70 7.62
N ASP A 2 -3.04 -24.85 8.60
CA ASP A 2 -4.17 -23.95 8.76
C ASP A 2 -3.72 -22.70 9.50
N ILE A 3 -4.04 -21.51 8.94
CA ILE A 3 -3.70 -20.23 9.54
C ILE A 3 -4.97 -19.64 10.15
N ILE A 4 -4.94 -19.42 11.46
CA ILE A 4 -6.03 -18.76 12.18
C ILE A 4 -5.62 -17.32 12.48
N ASN A 5 -6.39 -16.36 11.92
CA ASN A 5 -6.20 -14.95 12.20
C ASN A 5 -7.07 -14.53 13.38
N ILE A 6 -6.45 -14.09 14.47
CA ILE A 6 -7.15 -13.62 15.67
C ILE A 6 -7.10 -12.09 15.69
N PRO A 7 -8.23 -11.39 15.46
CA PRO A 7 -8.26 -9.93 15.53
C PRO A 7 -8.10 -9.48 16.98
N THR A 8 -7.08 -8.66 17.22
CA THR A 8 -6.82 -8.06 18.54
C THR A 8 -7.12 -6.57 18.50
N LYS A 9 -7.56 -6.02 19.64
CA LYS A 9 -7.86 -4.60 19.81
C LYS A 9 -7.19 -4.06 21.06
N TYR A 10 -6.76 -2.81 21.01
CA TYR A 10 -6.34 -2.11 22.21
C TYR A 10 -7.53 -1.86 23.12
N LYS A 11 -7.36 -2.11 24.42
CA LYS A 11 -8.35 -1.69 25.41
C LYS A 11 -8.43 -0.16 25.42
N LEU A 12 -9.65 0.36 25.28
CA LEU A 12 -9.88 1.80 25.31
C LEU A 12 -9.43 2.40 26.66
N LYS A 13 -8.58 3.40 26.56
CA LYS A 13 -8.09 4.23 27.67
C LYS A 13 -8.39 5.69 27.39
N GLU A 14 -7.75 6.59 28.13
CA GLU A 14 -7.79 8.02 27.86
C GLU A 14 -7.26 8.32 26.45
N ILE A 15 -7.93 9.25 25.76
CA ILE A 15 -7.51 9.78 24.46
C ILE A 15 -6.61 10.97 24.71
N LYS A 16 -5.33 10.87 24.37
CA LYS A 16 -4.35 11.93 24.60
C LYS A 16 -4.30 12.91 23.45
N ASN A 17 -4.15 14.19 23.77
CA ASN A 17 -3.89 15.26 22.80
C ASN A 17 -4.94 15.45 21.69
N LEU A 18 -6.20 15.20 21.99
CA LEU A 18 -7.28 15.38 21.01
C LEU A 18 -7.42 16.84 20.54
N ASP A 19 -7.19 17.82 21.42
CA ASP A 19 -7.22 19.24 21.04
C ASP A 19 -6.06 19.63 20.12
N GLY A 20 -4.91 18.97 20.25
CA GLY A 20 -3.82 19.08 19.30
C GLY A 20 -4.22 18.60 17.92
N LEU A 21 -4.95 17.49 17.84
CA LEU A 21 -5.45 16.95 16.57
C LEU A 21 -6.37 17.92 15.84
N LYS A 22 -7.28 18.60 16.57
CA LYS A 22 -8.26 19.54 15.97
C LYS A 22 -7.61 20.64 15.14
N LYS A 23 -6.37 21.03 15.44
CA LYS A 23 -5.61 22.07 14.70
C LYS A 23 -5.27 21.66 13.27
N TYR A 24 -5.24 20.37 12.97
CA TYR A 24 -4.87 19.82 11.67
C TYR A 24 -6.08 19.40 10.82
N LEU A 25 -7.26 19.27 11.45
CA LEU A 25 -8.47 18.78 10.79
C LEU A 25 -9.14 19.84 9.93
N PRO A 26 -9.40 19.57 8.65
CA PRO A 26 -10.30 20.38 7.84
C PRO A 26 -11.75 20.18 8.31
N LYS A 27 -12.68 21.04 7.85
CA LYS A 27 -14.10 20.90 8.18
C LYS A 27 -14.72 19.58 7.74
N LYS A 28 -14.21 19.00 6.63
CA LYS A 28 -14.68 17.76 6.02
C LYS A 28 -13.52 16.80 5.74
N PHE A 29 -13.63 15.57 6.21
CA PHE A 29 -12.60 14.54 6.00
C PHE A 29 -13.16 13.12 6.11
N ALA A 30 -12.40 12.13 5.59
CA ALA A 30 -12.66 10.72 5.80
C ALA A 30 -12.00 10.25 7.12
N LEU A 31 -12.66 9.37 7.86
CA LEU A 31 -12.06 8.72 9.02
C LEU A 31 -11.91 7.22 8.75
N VAL A 32 -10.70 6.73 8.96
CA VAL A 32 -10.34 5.32 8.88
C VAL A 32 -9.49 4.91 10.08
N SER A 33 -9.34 3.61 10.33
CA SER A 33 -8.51 3.14 11.44
C SER A 33 -7.71 1.89 11.10
N LEU A 34 -6.73 1.58 11.94
CA LEU A 34 -6.20 0.24 12.03
C LEU A 34 -7.11 -0.60 12.93
N ILE A 35 -7.21 -1.91 12.67
CA ILE A 35 -8.16 -2.77 13.37
C ILE A 35 -7.98 -2.76 14.89
N GLN A 36 -6.74 -2.70 15.37
CA GLN A 36 -6.44 -2.63 16.79
C GLN A 36 -6.88 -1.31 17.46
N TYR A 37 -7.09 -0.25 16.68
CA TYR A 37 -7.56 1.06 17.15
C TYR A 37 -9.07 1.29 16.95
N SER A 38 -9.83 0.30 16.54
CA SER A 38 -11.25 0.46 16.17
C SER A 38 -12.10 1.08 17.27
N GLU A 39 -11.86 0.74 18.54
CA GLU A 39 -12.62 1.32 19.67
C GLU A 39 -12.26 2.80 19.90
N TYR A 40 -11.00 3.17 19.69
CA TYR A 40 -10.59 4.58 19.70
C TYR A 40 -11.23 5.36 18.56
N ALA A 41 -11.27 4.78 17.35
CA ALA A 41 -11.88 5.42 16.19
C ALA A 41 -13.37 5.71 16.41
N LYS A 42 -14.12 4.78 16.97
CA LYS A 42 -15.52 4.98 17.35
C LYS A 42 -15.70 6.14 18.32
N LYS A 43 -14.91 6.17 19.40
CA LYS A 43 -15.00 7.23 20.42
C LYS A 43 -14.59 8.59 19.85
N ILE A 44 -13.55 8.65 19.02
CA ILE A 44 -13.11 9.87 18.38
C ILE A 44 -14.16 10.39 17.39
N TYR A 45 -14.79 9.51 16.62
CA TYR A 45 -15.90 9.86 15.74
C TYR A 45 -17.05 10.53 16.54
N GLU A 46 -17.49 9.92 17.65
CA GLU A 46 -18.56 10.47 18.48
C GLU A 46 -18.24 11.87 19.02
N ILE A 47 -16.96 12.13 19.39
CA ILE A 47 -16.53 13.43 19.89
C ILE A 47 -16.45 14.48 18.77
N LEU A 48 -16.00 14.08 17.58
CA LEU A 48 -15.73 15.02 16.49
C LEU A 48 -16.95 15.33 15.62
N LYS A 49 -17.92 14.40 15.49
CA LYS A 49 -19.07 14.52 14.58
C LYS A 49 -19.95 15.75 14.78
N GLU A 50 -19.93 16.36 15.97
CA GLU A 50 -20.70 17.57 16.25
C GLU A 50 -20.12 18.83 15.59
N ASN A 51 -18.80 18.84 15.34
CA ASN A 51 -18.08 20.00 14.84
C ASN A 51 -17.49 19.82 13.43
N TYR A 52 -17.51 18.57 12.90
CA TYR A 52 -16.88 18.20 11.62
C TYR A 52 -17.81 17.33 10.79
N GLU A 53 -17.74 17.49 9.48
CA GLU A 53 -18.37 16.57 8.53
C GLU A 53 -17.41 15.38 8.31
N ILE A 54 -17.71 14.25 8.93
CA ILE A 54 -16.88 13.05 8.89
C ILE A 54 -17.57 12.03 7.98
N ILE A 55 -16.87 11.63 6.91
CA ILE A 55 -17.37 10.62 6.00
C ILE A 55 -16.74 9.28 6.34
N LEU A 56 -17.60 8.28 6.55
CA LEU A 56 -17.22 6.89 6.75
C LEU A 56 -17.60 6.10 5.50
N LYS A 57 -16.69 5.25 5.03
CA LYS A 57 -16.93 4.27 4.00
C LYS A 57 -16.55 2.90 4.53
N GLU A 58 -17.50 1.99 4.52
CA GLU A 58 -17.23 0.61 4.90
C GLU A 58 -16.66 -0.18 3.72
N GLY A 59 -15.68 -1.01 4.01
CA GLY A 59 -15.08 -1.97 3.11
C GLY A 59 -15.11 -3.38 3.71
N LEU A 60 -14.27 -4.28 3.25
CA LEU A 60 -14.22 -5.67 3.73
C LEU A 60 -13.98 -5.80 5.24
N TYR A 61 -13.38 -4.81 5.86
CA TYR A 61 -13.04 -4.80 7.29
C TYR A 61 -13.65 -3.58 8.00
N GLY A 62 -14.87 -3.16 7.63
CA GLY A 62 -15.49 -1.92 8.09
C GLY A 62 -14.65 -0.70 7.62
N ILE A 63 -14.40 0.26 8.50
CA ILE A 63 -13.58 1.44 8.22
C ILE A 63 -12.06 1.16 8.33
N ASN A 64 -11.66 -0.10 8.55
CA ASN A 64 -10.26 -0.43 8.78
C ASN A 64 -9.48 -0.56 7.48
N VAL A 65 -8.25 0.00 7.49
CA VAL A 65 -7.29 -0.08 6.40
C VAL A 65 -6.14 -1.02 6.77
N LEU A 66 -5.51 -1.59 5.73
CA LEU A 66 -4.30 -2.39 5.84
C LEU A 66 -3.20 -1.76 4.98
N GLY A 67 -1.97 -2.23 5.12
CA GLY A 67 -0.85 -1.77 4.31
C GLY A 67 -1.04 -1.95 2.79
N CYS A 68 -1.90 -2.87 2.37
CA CYS A 68 -2.25 -3.14 0.96
C CYS A 68 -3.71 -2.79 0.61
N TYR A 69 -4.55 -2.50 1.60
CA TYR A 69 -5.99 -2.26 1.43
C TYR A 69 -6.39 -0.90 1.99
N SER A 70 -6.76 0.02 1.11
CA SER A 70 -7.13 1.42 1.44
C SER A 70 -8.52 1.82 0.95
N GLU A 71 -9.37 0.84 0.58
CA GLU A 71 -10.69 1.13 0.01
C GLU A 71 -11.60 1.99 0.92
N PRO A 72 -11.60 1.84 2.27
CA PRO A 72 -12.35 2.75 3.14
C PRO A 72 -11.93 4.23 3.07
N ALA A 73 -10.69 4.51 2.66
CA ALA A 73 -10.19 5.87 2.45
C ALA A 73 -10.49 6.43 1.04
N ASN A 74 -11.00 5.58 0.12
CA ASN A 74 -11.30 5.95 -1.25
C ASN A 74 -12.69 6.62 -1.36
N ILE A 75 -12.77 7.87 -0.92
CA ILE A 75 -13.97 8.71 -0.89
C ILE A 75 -13.67 9.94 -1.73
N LYS A 76 -14.38 10.12 -2.85
CA LYS A 76 -14.10 11.19 -3.84
C LYS A 76 -14.32 12.60 -3.27
N GLU A 77 -15.25 12.74 -2.35
CA GLU A 77 -15.73 14.01 -1.79
C GLU A 77 -14.77 14.67 -0.80
N VAL A 78 -13.68 14.00 -0.46
CA VAL A 78 -12.69 14.50 0.50
C VAL A 78 -11.25 14.30 0.03
N ASN A 79 -10.39 15.25 0.34
CA ASN A 79 -8.96 15.20 0.04
C ASN A 79 -8.09 14.87 1.27
N THR A 80 -8.71 14.83 2.45
CA THR A 80 -8.01 14.53 3.71
C THR A 80 -8.58 13.29 4.35
N VAL A 81 -7.70 12.44 4.86
CA VAL A 81 -8.02 11.23 5.60
C VAL A 81 -7.42 11.32 6.99
N LEU A 82 -8.25 11.16 8.02
CA LEU A 82 -7.81 10.93 9.39
C LEU A 82 -7.67 9.44 9.61
N LEU A 83 -6.43 8.98 9.81
CA LEU A 83 -6.11 7.59 10.14
C LEU A 83 -5.85 7.47 11.64
N ILE A 84 -6.73 6.75 12.35
CA ILE A 84 -6.53 6.41 13.75
C ILE A 84 -5.62 5.18 13.83
N GLY A 85 -4.40 5.41 14.30
CA GLY A 85 -3.34 4.41 14.34
C GLY A 85 -1.97 5.05 14.50
N ASN A 86 -0.93 4.27 14.28
CA ASN A 86 0.44 4.76 14.37
C ASN A 86 1.27 4.40 13.14
N GLY A 87 2.39 5.11 13.01
CA GLY A 87 3.39 4.87 11.97
C GLY A 87 2.98 5.32 10.58
N LYS A 88 3.97 5.43 9.72
CA LYS A 88 3.86 5.91 8.34
C LYS A 88 3.33 4.85 7.37
N PHE A 89 3.57 3.57 7.68
CA PHE A 89 3.36 2.43 6.78
C PHE A 89 1.98 2.38 6.11
N HIS A 90 0.89 2.56 6.90
CA HIS A 90 -0.48 2.52 6.36
C HIS A 90 -0.87 3.81 5.64
N ALA A 91 -0.35 4.95 6.13
CA ALA A 91 -0.56 6.25 5.49
C ALA A 91 0.02 6.30 4.08
N GLU A 92 1.22 5.75 3.87
CA GLU A 92 1.87 5.72 2.55
C GLU A 92 1.04 5.01 1.48
N ASN A 93 0.36 3.92 1.83
CA ASN A 93 -0.53 3.26 0.88
C ASN A 93 -1.69 4.17 0.44
N ILE A 94 -2.28 4.92 1.37
CA ILE A 94 -3.35 5.88 1.07
C ILE A 94 -2.80 7.02 0.19
N ILE A 95 -1.66 7.58 0.56
CA ILE A 95 -1.00 8.67 -0.16
C ILE A 95 -0.69 8.27 -1.59
N ARG A 96 -0.08 7.11 -1.79
CA ARG A 96 0.35 6.63 -3.12
C ARG A 96 -0.82 6.25 -4.01
N LYS A 97 -1.80 5.52 -3.49
CA LYS A 97 -2.94 5.03 -4.28
C LYS A 97 -4.01 6.07 -4.50
N LEU A 98 -4.29 6.91 -3.52
CA LEU A 98 -5.43 7.82 -3.52
C LEU A 98 -5.05 9.29 -3.65
N LYS A 99 -3.75 9.62 -3.55
CA LYS A 99 -3.23 11.00 -3.64
C LYS A 99 -3.90 11.97 -2.66
N LYS A 100 -4.15 11.50 -1.44
CA LYS A 100 -4.80 12.27 -0.39
C LYS A 100 -3.83 12.64 0.70
N LYS A 101 -4.05 13.79 1.34
CA LYS A 101 -3.42 14.15 2.60
C LYS A 101 -3.86 13.18 3.69
N VAL A 102 -2.92 12.68 4.50
CA VAL A 102 -3.21 11.77 5.60
C VAL A 102 -2.72 12.35 6.90
N ILE A 103 -3.63 12.48 7.85
CA ILE A 103 -3.32 12.83 9.23
C ILE A 103 -3.36 11.52 10.02
N VAL A 104 -2.22 11.06 10.50
CA VAL A 104 -2.11 9.90 11.38
C VAL A 104 -2.16 10.37 12.81
N TYR A 105 -3.07 9.82 13.57
CA TYR A 105 -3.24 10.14 14.97
C TYR A 105 -3.22 8.89 15.84
N ASP A 106 -2.23 8.81 16.72
CA ASP A 106 -2.16 7.80 17.77
C ASP A 106 -2.79 8.33 19.08
N PRO A 107 -4.01 7.89 19.41
CA PRO A 107 -4.70 8.38 20.59
C PRO A 107 -4.11 7.87 21.92
N ILE A 108 -3.24 6.87 21.88
CA ILE A 108 -2.61 6.28 23.06
C ILE A 108 -1.43 7.14 23.51
N TYR A 109 -0.61 7.59 22.55
CA TYR A 109 0.57 8.41 22.81
C TYR A 109 0.32 9.90 22.58
N GLY A 110 -0.76 10.26 21.88
CA GLY A 110 -1.09 11.64 21.51
C GLY A 110 -0.24 12.17 20.36
N GLU A 111 0.38 11.28 19.59
CA GLU A 111 1.21 11.63 18.44
C GLU A 111 0.37 11.97 17.21
N ILE A 112 0.76 13.02 16.50
CA ILE A 112 0.11 13.48 15.29
C ILE A 112 1.17 13.66 14.21
N ASN A 113 0.99 12.97 13.10
CA ASN A 113 1.86 13.10 11.94
C ASN A 113 1.02 13.44 10.70
N VAL A 114 1.47 14.42 9.92
CA VAL A 114 0.78 14.85 8.71
C VAL A 114 1.63 14.50 7.50
N TYR A 115 1.01 13.81 6.55
CA TYR A 115 1.67 13.39 5.31
C TYR A 115 0.90 13.95 4.11
N GLU A 116 1.62 14.64 3.24
CA GLU A 116 1.09 15.16 1.98
C GLU A 116 1.30 14.16 0.83
N PRO A 117 0.52 14.24 -0.26
CA PRO A 117 0.74 13.42 -1.46
C PRO A 117 2.15 13.58 -2.01
N ASP A 118 2.80 12.47 -2.31
CA ASP A 118 4.13 12.46 -2.96
C ASP A 118 3.97 12.28 -4.47
N TYR A 119 4.20 13.36 -5.21
CA TYR A 119 4.16 13.35 -6.68
C TYR A 119 5.46 12.82 -7.33
N ASN A 120 6.56 12.70 -6.57
CA ASN A 120 7.80 12.11 -7.09
C ASN A 120 7.62 10.60 -7.31
N TYR A 121 6.78 9.96 -6.51
CA TYR A 121 6.47 8.55 -6.66
C TYR A 121 5.95 8.21 -8.07
N ASP A 122 5.09 9.04 -8.66
CA ASP A 122 4.56 8.79 -10.01
C ASP A 122 5.65 8.87 -11.07
N LYS A 123 6.59 9.81 -10.93
CA LYS A 123 7.75 9.92 -11.83
C LYS A 123 8.66 8.69 -11.75
N ILE A 124 8.89 8.19 -10.52
CA ILE A 124 9.67 6.95 -10.31
C ILE A 124 8.95 5.77 -10.96
N LEU A 125 7.64 5.63 -10.78
CA LEU A 125 6.86 4.56 -11.41
C LEU A 125 6.93 4.64 -12.95
N GLU A 126 6.76 5.81 -13.53
CA GLU A 126 6.86 6.01 -14.97
C GLU A 126 8.24 5.64 -15.49
N PHE A 127 9.30 6.05 -14.81
CA PHE A 127 10.68 5.66 -15.14
C PHE A 127 10.86 4.13 -15.11
N LEU A 128 10.39 3.46 -14.05
CA LEU A 128 10.51 2.00 -13.92
C LEU A 128 9.65 1.26 -14.96
N LEU A 129 8.46 1.74 -15.30
CA LEU A 129 7.64 1.17 -16.38
C LEU A 129 8.32 1.29 -17.74
N ASN A 130 8.92 2.43 -18.04
CA ASN A 130 9.71 2.62 -19.26
C ASN A 130 10.95 1.71 -19.29
N LYS A 131 11.58 1.49 -18.15
CA LYS A 131 12.71 0.56 -18.04
C LYS A 131 12.25 -0.88 -18.31
N LEU A 132 11.13 -1.33 -17.73
CA LEU A 132 10.54 -2.64 -18.03
C LEU A 132 10.20 -2.79 -19.51
N LYS A 133 9.63 -1.75 -20.13
CA LYS A 133 9.31 -1.76 -21.57
C LYS A 133 10.52 -2.07 -22.43
N ASN A 134 11.69 -1.51 -22.09
CA ASN A 134 12.96 -1.66 -22.83
C ASN A 134 13.78 -2.89 -22.41
N SER A 135 13.41 -3.57 -21.33
CA SER A 135 14.11 -4.77 -20.83
C SER A 135 13.77 -6.00 -21.67
N LYS A 136 14.74 -6.87 -21.86
CA LYS A 136 14.60 -8.14 -22.61
C LYS A 136 14.42 -9.34 -21.67
N ASN A 137 15.25 -9.43 -20.63
CA ASN A 137 15.26 -10.54 -19.68
C ASN A 137 14.55 -10.11 -18.40
N ILE A 138 13.41 -10.69 -18.11
CA ILE A 138 12.57 -10.37 -16.97
C ILE A 138 12.58 -11.49 -15.96
N GLY A 139 12.91 -11.19 -14.71
CA GLY A 139 12.75 -12.12 -13.60
C GLY A 139 11.42 -11.85 -12.87
N ILE A 140 10.59 -12.88 -12.71
CA ILE A 140 9.39 -12.79 -11.87
C ILE A 140 9.64 -13.63 -10.61
N ILE A 141 9.53 -13.03 -9.44
CA ILE A 141 9.66 -13.73 -8.16
C ILE A 141 8.28 -13.92 -7.56
N LEU A 142 7.83 -15.17 -7.50
CA LEU A 142 6.57 -15.55 -6.89
C LEU A 142 6.79 -15.90 -5.42
N SER A 143 6.16 -15.14 -4.52
CA SER A 143 6.14 -15.45 -3.09
C SER A 143 5.21 -16.62 -2.80
N ILE A 144 5.66 -17.55 -1.95
CA ILE A 144 4.82 -18.63 -1.41
C ILE A 144 4.24 -18.31 -0.03
N LYS A 145 4.43 -17.08 0.48
CA LYS A 145 3.87 -16.66 1.77
C LYS A 145 2.34 -16.61 1.71
N PRO A 146 1.65 -17.10 2.73
CA PRO A 146 0.19 -17.00 2.82
C PRO A 146 -0.29 -15.56 2.68
N GLY A 147 -1.34 -15.34 1.88
CA GLY A 147 -1.89 -14.01 1.59
C GLY A 147 -1.07 -13.14 0.61
N GLN A 148 0.08 -13.67 0.13
CA GLN A 148 0.95 -12.98 -0.85
C GLN A 148 1.24 -13.85 -2.09
N TYR A 149 0.48 -14.91 -2.29
CA TYR A 149 0.66 -15.88 -3.36
C TYR A 149 -0.26 -15.55 -4.55
N TYR A 150 0.27 -14.86 -5.56
CA TYR A 150 -0.46 -14.41 -6.75
C TYR A 150 -0.11 -15.28 -7.97
N TYR A 151 -0.28 -16.59 -7.86
CA TYR A 151 0.15 -17.54 -8.88
C TYR A 151 -0.53 -17.32 -10.24
N LEU A 152 -1.86 -17.21 -10.25
CA LEU A 152 -2.61 -17.07 -11.51
C LEU A 152 -2.31 -15.74 -12.21
N GLU A 153 -2.18 -14.67 -11.43
CA GLU A 153 -1.78 -13.35 -11.94
C GLU A 153 -0.37 -13.38 -12.51
N THR A 154 0.54 -14.08 -11.83
CA THR A 154 1.93 -14.27 -12.28
C THR A 154 1.99 -14.97 -13.64
N LEU A 155 1.23 -16.04 -13.81
CA LEU A 155 1.20 -16.77 -15.08
C LEU A 155 0.62 -15.92 -16.23
N LYS A 156 -0.43 -15.14 -15.96
CA LYS A 156 -1.01 -14.22 -16.96
C LYS A 156 -0.02 -13.14 -17.38
N VAL A 157 0.70 -12.54 -16.42
CA VAL A 157 1.72 -11.52 -16.70
C VAL A 157 2.87 -12.12 -17.50
N LYS A 158 3.36 -13.30 -17.08
CA LYS A 158 4.41 -14.04 -17.79
C LYS A 158 4.03 -14.29 -19.25
N ASP A 159 2.88 -14.90 -19.51
CA ASP A 159 2.39 -15.20 -20.86
C ASP A 159 2.34 -13.95 -21.76
N LYS A 160 1.79 -12.84 -21.24
CA LYS A 160 1.71 -11.60 -22.00
C LYS A 160 3.09 -10.99 -22.31
N LEU A 161 4.02 -11.04 -21.37
CA LEU A 161 5.39 -10.55 -21.58
C LEU A 161 6.14 -11.43 -22.60
N GLU A 162 5.99 -12.74 -22.55
CA GLU A 162 6.60 -13.66 -23.52
C GLU A 162 6.03 -13.44 -24.93
N LYS A 163 4.71 -13.26 -25.06
CA LYS A 163 4.04 -12.92 -26.34
C LYS A 163 4.52 -11.59 -26.92
N SER A 164 4.96 -10.66 -26.07
CA SER A 164 5.58 -9.38 -26.51
C SER A 164 7.06 -9.51 -26.87
N GLY A 165 7.62 -10.71 -26.90
CA GLY A 165 9.00 -10.98 -27.29
C GLY A 165 10.03 -10.89 -26.17
N LYS A 166 9.60 -10.80 -24.91
CA LYS A 166 10.50 -10.78 -23.75
C LYS A 166 10.82 -12.20 -23.29
N LYS A 167 12.02 -12.41 -22.74
CA LYS A 167 12.43 -13.66 -22.11
C LYS A 167 12.13 -13.58 -20.62
N VAL A 168 11.25 -14.46 -20.13
CA VAL A 168 10.77 -14.42 -18.75
C VAL A 168 11.23 -15.62 -17.96
N TYR A 169 11.85 -15.38 -16.81
CA TYR A 169 12.33 -16.38 -15.86
C TYR A 169 11.47 -16.32 -14.61
N LEU A 170 10.94 -17.46 -14.17
CA LEU A 170 10.12 -17.56 -12.96
C LEU A 170 10.96 -18.12 -11.82
N PHE A 171 11.02 -17.36 -10.74
CA PHE A 171 11.64 -17.73 -9.47
C PHE A 171 10.53 -17.92 -8.43
N ILE A 172 10.73 -18.85 -7.51
CA ILE A 172 9.80 -19.12 -6.42
C ILE A 172 10.57 -19.04 -5.12
N GLY A 173 10.05 -18.28 -4.17
CA GLY A 173 10.71 -18.10 -2.88
C GLY A 173 9.74 -17.68 -1.78
N ASP A 174 10.12 -17.98 -0.57
CA ASP A 174 9.46 -17.54 0.64
C ASP A 174 10.01 -16.18 1.08
N THR A 175 11.33 -16.04 1.14
CA THR A 175 12.00 -14.79 1.49
C THR A 175 12.71 -14.21 0.26
N ILE A 176 12.46 -12.95 0.00
CA ILE A 176 13.08 -12.20 -1.11
C ILE A 176 14.16 -11.32 -0.50
N ASP A 177 15.41 -11.63 -0.80
CA ASP A 177 16.56 -10.86 -0.37
C ASP A 177 17.21 -10.18 -1.59
N ASN A 178 17.42 -8.87 -1.48
CA ASN A 178 18.02 -8.06 -2.54
C ASN A 178 19.42 -8.57 -2.96
N LEU A 179 20.19 -9.08 -2.01
CA LEU A 179 21.53 -9.64 -2.30
C LEU A 179 21.46 -10.89 -3.19
N GLN A 180 20.40 -11.69 -3.06
CA GLN A 180 20.20 -12.88 -3.90
C GLN A 180 19.95 -12.52 -5.35
N LEU A 181 19.39 -11.33 -5.64
CA LEU A 181 19.14 -10.87 -7.01
C LEU A 181 20.46 -10.68 -7.77
N LEU A 182 21.54 -10.33 -7.10
CA LEU A 182 22.86 -10.14 -7.69
C LEU A 182 23.43 -11.44 -8.29
N ASN A 183 22.95 -12.59 -7.89
CA ASN A 183 23.35 -13.89 -8.49
C ASN A 183 22.80 -14.09 -9.91
N PHE A 184 21.90 -13.20 -10.36
CA PHE A 184 21.25 -13.28 -11.68
C PHE A 184 21.52 -12.01 -12.50
N PRO A 185 22.79 -11.70 -12.84
CA PRO A 185 23.17 -10.44 -13.49
C PRO A 185 22.62 -10.30 -14.92
N TYR A 186 22.10 -11.38 -15.50
CA TYR A 186 21.46 -11.38 -16.81
C TYR A 186 19.99 -10.94 -16.78
N ILE A 187 19.40 -10.73 -15.60
CA ILE A 187 18.06 -10.19 -15.46
C ILE A 187 18.11 -8.67 -15.53
N ASP A 188 17.43 -8.10 -16.49
CA ASP A 188 17.37 -6.65 -16.71
C ASP A 188 16.38 -5.95 -15.77
N PHE A 189 15.29 -6.66 -15.44
CA PHE A 189 14.19 -6.12 -14.63
C PHE A 189 13.49 -7.20 -13.82
N TRP A 190 13.11 -6.85 -12.57
CA TRP A 190 12.45 -7.75 -11.66
C TRP A 190 10.96 -7.42 -11.46
N ILE A 191 10.11 -8.43 -11.42
CA ILE A 191 8.69 -8.32 -11.05
C ILE A 191 8.48 -9.11 -9.76
N PHE A 192 8.04 -8.43 -8.71
CA PHE A 192 7.81 -9.05 -7.41
C PHE A 192 6.34 -9.41 -7.27
N SER A 193 6.03 -10.69 -7.45
CA SER A 193 4.70 -11.26 -7.22
C SER A 193 4.57 -11.65 -5.76
N ALA A 194 4.44 -10.64 -4.90
CA ALA A 194 4.47 -10.73 -3.45
C ALA A 194 3.71 -9.55 -2.82
N CYS A 195 4.03 -9.20 -1.58
CA CYS A 195 3.41 -8.05 -0.90
C CYS A 195 3.58 -6.75 -1.72
N PRO A 196 2.49 -6.01 -2.02
CA PRO A 196 2.59 -4.72 -2.73
C PRO A 196 3.47 -3.68 -2.04
N ARG A 197 3.74 -3.85 -0.74
CA ARG A 197 4.60 -2.94 0.02
C ARG A 197 6.10 -3.13 -0.24
N LEU A 198 6.49 -4.19 -0.94
CA LEU A 198 7.86 -4.33 -1.42
C LEU A 198 8.29 -3.21 -2.37
N ILE A 199 7.36 -2.44 -2.91
CA ILE A 199 7.69 -1.27 -3.73
C ILE A 199 8.56 -0.25 -2.97
N ASP A 200 8.41 -0.16 -1.66
CA ASP A 200 9.24 0.73 -0.84
C ASP A 200 10.68 0.25 -0.84
N ASP A 201 10.90 -1.02 -0.55
CA ASP A 201 12.23 -1.63 -0.55
C ASP A 201 12.88 -1.58 -1.95
N ILE A 202 12.08 -1.74 -3.01
CA ILE A 202 12.53 -1.65 -4.41
C ILE A 202 13.08 -0.24 -4.70
N ILE A 203 12.34 0.80 -4.31
CA ILE A 203 12.71 2.20 -4.52
C ILE A 203 13.92 2.56 -3.66
N ASP A 204 13.88 2.24 -2.36
CA ASP A 204 14.92 2.61 -1.40
C ASP A 204 16.28 1.95 -1.72
N ASN A 205 16.25 0.74 -2.30
CA ASN A 205 17.45 0.01 -2.71
C ASN A 205 17.81 0.18 -4.19
N ASN A 206 17.14 1.08 -4.93
CA ASN A 206 17.37 1.35 -6.35
C ASN A 206 17.29 0.08 -7.23
N ILE A 207 16.39 -0.85 -6.91
CA ILE A 207 16.21 -2.07 -7.67
C ILE A 207 15.43 -1.76 -8.96
N ASN A 208 15.90 -2.32 -10.08
CA ASN A 208 15.15 -2.29 -11.34
C ASN A 208 13.96 -3.25 -11.24
N GLY A 209 12.88 -2.83 -10.64
CA GLY A 209 11.76 -3.73 -10.40
C GLY A 209 10.46 -3.01 -10.03
N LEU A 210 9.38 -3.76 -10.10
CA LEU A 210 8.03 -3.32 -9.68
C LEU A 210 7.27 -4.51 -9.08
N THR A 211 6.28 -4.21 -8.25
CA THR A 211 5.36 -5.22 -7.74
C THR A 211 4.29 -5.59 -8.78
N ILE A 212 3.78 -6.81 -8.71
CA ILE A 212 2.88 -7.36 -9.72
C ILE A 212 1.57 -6.57 -9.85
N ASP A 213 1.06 -6.02 -8.78
CA ASP A 213 -0.17 -5.20 -8.79
C ASP A 213 -0.01 -3.91 -9.61
N ILE A 214 1.19 -3.32 -9.63
CA ILE A 214 1.53 -2.17 -10.47
C ILE A 214 1.62 -2.61 -11.93
N ILE A 215 2.26 -3.76 -12.19
CA ILE A 215 2.39 -4.30 -13.55
C ILE A 215 1.02 -4.58 -14.17
N ILE A 216 0.13 -5.26 -13.44
CA ILE A 216 -1.21 -5.59 -13.92
C ILE A 216 -1.99 -4.34 -14.36
N LYS A 217 -1.89 -3.26 -13.58
CA LYS A 217 -2.57 -1.99 -13.88
C LYS A 217 -2.01 -1.24 -15.09
N ASN A 218 -0.76 -1.50 -15.45
CA ASN A 218 -0.04 -0.78 -16.50
C ASN A 218 0.45 -1.70 -17.62
N LEU A 219 -0.06 -2.91 -17.70
CA LEU A 219 0.47 -3.93 -18.59
C LEU A 219 0.42 -3.49 -20.07
N ASP A 220 -0.67 -2.86 -20.49
CA ASP A 220 -0.84 -2.36 -21.86
C ASP A 220 0.17 -1.25 -22.24
N LYS A 221 0.71 -0.53 -21.25
CA LYS A 221 1.78 0.46 -21.46
C LYS A 221 3.15 -0.18 -21.68
N VAL A 222 3.32 -1.40 -21.19
CA VAL A 222 4.60 -2.13 -21.19
C VAL A 222 4.74 -3.05 -22.40
N ILE A 223 3.64 -3.68 -22.79
CA ILE A 223 3.56 -4.52 -23.99
C ILE A 223 3.08 -3.64 -25.16
N ASN A 224 3.93 -3.53 -26.19
CA ASN A 224 3.47 -2.92 -27.44
C ASN A 224 2.53 -3.92 -28.11
N ILE A 225 1.22 -3.70 -28.03
CA ILE A 225 0.24 -4.36 -28.90
C ILE A 225 -0.07 -3.41 -30.03
#